data_55e85049435c60ce175e452750fd1f63
#
_entry.id   55e85049435c60ce175e452750fd1f63
#
_cell.length_a   1.000
_cell.length_b   1.000
_cell.length_c   1.000
_cell.angle_alpha   90.00
_cell.angle_beta   90.00
_cell.angle_gamma   90.00
#
_symmetry.space_group_name_H-M   'P 1'
#
loop_
_entity.id
_entity.type
_entity.pdbx_description
1 polymer ?
#
loop_
_entity_poly.entity_id
_entity_poly.type
_entity_poly.pdbx_seq_one_letter_code
_entity_poly.pdbx_strand_id
1 'polypeptide(L)'
;SSATGIKETLDFIPGNNFLGIVAKQLYKTLTPEKQLAFFHSAEVYFGDAHPYINGQRAIRIPAAFYHPKYDENTLYIHHMVDHSRLHREHQQLQLKQFRKGFYIIEDNILKKVNINTNISVKSAYDTDNRRSKDEQMYTYQAMQQGTQFAFEVRANDEDILAQIENALCGIHSIGRSRTAQYGRVEITVDSYQEPVSQPITSSKVVVYADSRLVFIDQYSLPTMQPTAEDLGLNGNILWNESQIRTFQYAPWNGKRQEWDRDHCGIEKGSVFVVECAECVETLPSLVGAYTNEGFGKVIINPTFLQAKQETNGQSLYQLGKLNSNEQYVIRYHHIGECDRALIQ
;
A
#
# COMPACT_ATOMS: atom_id res chain seq x y z
N SER A 1 -8.54 -1.44 -30.60
CA SER A 1 -9.31 -0.60 -29.68
C SER A 1 -8.53 0.66 -29.37
N SER A 2 -9.08 1.81 -29.70
CA SER A 2 -8.52 3.12 -29.50
C SER A 2 -8.25 3.38 -28.03
N ALA A 3 -6.98 3.52 -27.65
CA ALA A 3 -6.59 3.86 -26.29
C ALA A 3 -6.72 5.37 -26.05
N THR A 4 -7.92 5.88 -26.11
CA THR A 4 -8.26 7.24 -25.70
C THR A 4 -8.64 7.27 -24.22
N GLY A 5 -7.67 7.07 -23.33
CA GLY A 5 -7.88 7.14 -21.89
C GLY A 5 -6.66 7.74 -21.20
N ILE A 6 -6.89 8.58 -20.19
CA ILE A 6 -5.85 9.01 -19.26
C ILE A 6 -5.41 7.77 -18.50
N LYS A 7 -4.13 7.38 -18.65
CA LYS A 7 -3.55 6.33 -17.82
C LYS A 7 -3.08 6.97 -16.53
N GLU A 8 -3.89 6.80 -15.50
CA GLU A 8 -3.55 7.27 -14.15
C GLU A 8 -2.37 6.48 -13.58
N THR A 9 -1.50 7.16 -12.85
CA THR A 9 -0.44 6.52 -12.06
C THR A 9 -1.02 6.03 -10.73
N LEU A 10 -0.39 5.01 -10.15
CA LEU A 10 -0.69 4.59 -8.78
C LEU A 10 -0.20 5.67 -7.80
N ASP A 11 -0.80 5.70 -6.61
CA ASP A 11 -0.40 6.54 -5.49
C ASP A 11 0.55 5.82 -4.51
N PHE A 12 1.13 4.69 -4.92
CA PHE A 12 2.14 3.89 -4.22
C PHE A 12 2.97 3.11 -5.24
N ILE A 13 4.09 2.52 -4.81
CA ILE A 13 4.91 1.66 -5.67
C ILE A 13 4.72 0.21 -5.22
N PRO A 14 4.18 -0.68 -6.07
CA PRO A 14 3.99 -2.09 -5.71
C PRO A 14 5.31 -2.81 -5.44
N GLY A 15 5.31 -3.70 -4.45
CA GLY A 15 6.47 -4.48 -4.01
C GLY A 15 7.13 -5.32 -5.11
N ASN A 16 6.34 -5.82 -6.05
CA ASN A 16 6.85 -6.56 -7.20
C ASN A 16 7.81 -5.77 -8.10
N ASN A 17 7.84 -4.42 -8.02
CA ASN A 17 8.86 -3.63 -8.71
C ASN A 17 10.23 -3.84 -8.08
N PHE A 18 10.32 -3.93 -6.76
CA PHE A 18 11.55 -4.17 -6.02
C PHE A 18 12.03 -5.61 -6.21
N LEU A 19 11.12 -6.59 -6.11
CA LEU A 19 11.39 -7.97 -6.51
C LEU A 19 11.97 -8.04 -7.93
N GLY A 20 11.39 -7.29 -8.87
CA GLY A 20 11.86 -7.24 -10.25
C GLY A 20 13.28 -6.64 -10.42
N ILE A 21 13.68 -5.66 -9.60
CA ILE A 21 15.06 -5.12 -9.56
C ILE A 21 16.03 -6.21 -9.12
N VAL A 22 15.75 -6.87 -8.00
CA VAL A 22 16.59 -7.95 -7.44
C VAL A 22 16.68 -9.13 -8.40
N ALA A 23 15.55 -9.57 -8.96
CA ALA A 23 15.52 -10.66 -9.93
C ALA A 23 16.35 -10.36 -11.19
N LYS A 24 16.30 -9.13 -11.69
CA LYS A 24 17.12 -8.71 -12.85
C LYS A 24 18.62 -8.88 -12.59
N GLN A 25 19.07 -8.65 -11.36
CA GLN A 25 20.49 -8.71 -11.00
C GLN A 25 20.91 -10.11 -10.58
N LEU A 26 20.15 -10.79 -9.73
CA LEU A 26 20.58 -12.00 -9.05
C LEU A 26 20.04 -13.30 -9.66
N TYR A 27 18.88 -13.28 -10.33
CA TYR A 27 18.18 -14.51 -10.71
C TYR A 27 19.06 -15.51 -11.49
N LYS A 28 19.87 -15.02 -12.43
CA LYS A 28 20.72 -15.87 -13.27
C LYS A 28 21.98 -16.40 -12.57
N THR A 29 22.39 -15.79 -11.47
CA THR A 29 23.61 -16.15 -10.72
C THR A 29 23.32 -17.10 -9.57
N LEU A 30 22.05 -17.23 -9.18
CA LEU A 30 21.61 -18.07 -8.07
C LEU A 30 21.33 -19.50 -8.51
N THR A 31 21.56 -20.46 -7.59
CA THR A 31 21.15 -21.86 -7.79
C THR A 31 19.61 -21.97 -7.78
N PRO A 32 19.00 -23.03 -8.34
CA PRO A 32 17.55 -23.20 -8.37
C PRO A 32 16.90 -23.13 -6.98
N GLU A 33 17.55 -23.65 -5.94
CA GLU A 33 17.08 -23.63 -4.55
C GLU A 33 17.02 -22.17 -4.05
N LYS A 34 18.08 -21.39 -4.31
CA LYS A 34 18.12 -19.98 -3.94
C LYS A 34 17.14 -19.14 -4.78
N GLN A 35 16.94 -19.46 -6.07
CA GLN A 35 15.92 -18.80 -6.88
C GLN A 35 14.53 -19.02 -6.27
N LEU A 36 14.25 -20.24 -5.80
CA LEU A 36 12.98 -20.55 -5.12
C LEU A 36 12.84 -19.73 -3.84
N ALA A 37 13.85 -19.72 -2.98
CA ALA A 37 13.84 -18.99 -1.71
C ALA A 37 13.65 -17.48 -1.91
N PHE A 38 14.36 -16.85 -2.83
CA PHE A 38 14.33 -15.40 -3.05
C PHE A 38 13.05 -14.91 -3.75
N PHE A 39 12.51 -15.69 -4.70
CA PHE A 39 11.52 -15.14 -5.65
C PHE A 39 10.21 -15.92 -5.73
N HIS A 40 10.15 -17.14 -5.21
CA HIS A 40 8.99 -18.01 -5.44
C HIS A 40 8.44 -18.66 -4.17
N SER A 41 9.05 -18.36 -3.01
CA SER A 41 8.56 -18.80 -1.71
C SER A 41 8.09 -17.62 -0.86
N ALA A 42 7.54 -17.90 0.32
CA ALA A 42 7.18 -16.90 1.30
C ALA A 42 8.37 -16.49 2.23
N GLU A 43 9.60 -16.91 1.91
CA GLU A 43 10.78 -16.63 2.74
C GLU A 43 11.23 -15.18 2.65
N VAL A 44 10.93 -14.52 1.53
CA VAL A 44 11.22 -13.10 1.32
C VAL A 44 9.93 -12.33 1.05
N TYR A 45 9.79 -11.20 1.72
CA TYR A 45 8.71 -10.24 1.53
C TYR A 45 9.26 -8.94 0.95
N PHE A 46 8.74 -8.48 -0.19
CA PHE A 46 9.02 -7.17 -0.76
C PHE A 46 7.80 -6.28 -0.59
N GLY A 47 7.80 -5.42 0.41
CA GLY A 47 6.66 -4.57 0.75
C GLY A 47 6.34 -3.51 -0.30
N ASP A 48 5.07 -3.07 -0.31
CA ASP A 48 4.65 -1.90 -1.09
C ASP A 48 5.29 -0.63 -0.52
N ALA A 49 5.83 0.22 -1.38
CA ALA A 49 6.31 1.53 -0.97
C ALA A 49 5.15 2.52 -0.89
N HIS A 50 4.93 3.05 0.31
CA HIS A 50 3.98 4.11 0.58
C HIS A 50 4.68 5.46 0.66
N PRO A 51 3.98 6.59 0.44
CA PRO A 51 4.57 7.92 0.60
C PRO A 51 5.28 8.06 1.95
N TYR A 52 6.41 8.75 1.92
CA TYR A 52 7.27 8.96 3.09
C TYR A 52 7.43 10.44 3.35
N ILE A 53 7.09 10.89 4.57
CA ILE A 53 7.16 12.29 4.97
C ILE A 53 7.54 12.35 6.46
N ASN A 54 8.43 13.25 6.81
CA ASN A 54 8.82 13.54 8.21
C ASN A 54 9.27 12.30 9.00
N GLY A 55 9.97 11.36 8.35
CA GLY A 55 10.42 10.14 9.02
C GLY A 55 9.35 9.05 9.13
N GLN A 56 8.15 9.27 8.60
CA GLN A 56 7.02 8.34 8.68
C GLN A 56 6.62 7.79 7.32
N ARG A 57 6.37 6.49 7.26
CA ARG A 57 5.69 5.83 6.16
C ARG A 57 4.19 6.02 6.31
N ALA A 58 3.56 6.61 5.31
CA ALA A 58 2.13 6.91 5.34
C ALA A 58 1.27 5.63 5.28
N ILE A 59 0.14 5.67 5.96
CA ILE A 59 -0.88 4.62 5.92
C ILE A 59 -1.95 4.96 4.88
N ARG A 60 -2.54 3.94 4.26
CA ARG A 60 -3.76 4.09 3.46
C ARG A 60 -4.92 4.42 4.38
N ILE A 61 -5.80 5.35 3.97
CA ILE A 61 -6.98 5.68 4.79
C ILE A 61 -7.81 4.43 5.08
N PRO A 62 -8.09 4.11 6.35
CA PRO A 62 -8.91 2.97 6.71
C PRO A 62 -10.32 3.04 6.11
N ALA A 63 -10.80 1.91 5.59
CA ALA A 63 -12.16 1.80 5.09
C ALA A 63 -13.21 1.96 6.20
N ALA A 64 -12.81 1.76 7.45
CA ALA A 64 -13.65 1.98 8.61
C ALA A 64 -13.85 3.46 8.98
N PHE A 65 -13.13 4.40 8.34
CA PHE A 65 -13.30 5.81 8.62
C PHE A 65 -14.45 6.43 7.82
N TYR A 66 -15.29 7.11 8.56
CA TYR A 66 -16.47 7.85 8.07
C TYR A 66 -16.48 9.26 8.61
N HIS A 67 -17.13 10.15 7.90
CA HIS A 67 -17.37 11.53 8.33
C HIS A 67 -18.81 11.94 8.01
N PRO A 68 -19.37 12.90 8.74
CA PRO A 68 -20.65 13.51 8.38
C PRO A 68 -20.57 14.18 7.00
N LYS A 69 -21.66 14.15 6.24
CA LYS A 69 -21.71 14.68 4.87
C LYS A 69 -21.24 16.14 4.75
N TYR A 70 -21.46 16.93 5.79
CA TYR A 70 -21.16 18.38 5.81
C TYR A 70 -20.03 18.75 6.79
N ASP A 71 -19.39 17.76 7.45
CA ASP A 71 -18.26 17.97 8.36
C ASP A 71 -17.22 16.87 8.13
N GLU A 72 -16.16 17.23 7.41
CA GLU A 72 -15.05 16.30 7.15
C GLU A 72 -14.05 16.26 8.32
N ASN A 73 -14.15 17.13 9.32
CA ASN A 73 -13.19 17.19 10.43
C ASN A 73 -13.50 16.15 11.51
N THR A 74 -14.78 15.79 11.67
CA THR A 74 -15.19 14.78 12.64
C THR A 74 -15.09 13.39 12.04
N LEU A 75 -14.25 12.54 12.62
CA LEU A 75 -14.08 11.16 12.18
C LEU A 75 -14.86 10.19 13.07
N TYR A 76 -15.53 9.24 12.44
CA TYR A 76 -16.17 8.09 13.08
C TYR A 76 -15.51 6.81 12.63
N ILE A 77 -15.40 5.84 13.54
CA ILE A 77 -14.89 4.49 13.27
C ILE A 77 -16.09 3.54 13.19
N HIS A 78 -16.40 3.04 12.02
CA HIS A 78 -17.62 2.30 11.71
C HIS A 78 -17.97 1.20 12.73
N HIS A 79 -17.02 0.32 13.05
CA HIS A 79 -17.24 -0.80 13.96
C HIS A 79 -17.38 -0.40 15.44
N MET A 80 -17.17 0.86 15.77
CA MET A 80 -17.35 1.41 17.11
C MET A 80 -18.58 2.29 17.24
N VAL A 81 -19.34 2.50 16.13
CA VAL A 81 -20.56 3.29 16.12
C VAL A 81 -21.75 2.41 16.44
N ASP A 82 -22.51 2.74 17.47
CA ASP A 82 -23.88 2.28 17.61
C ASP A 82 -24.77 3.08 16.64
N HIS A 83 -25.02 2.49 15.48
CA HIS A 83 -25.80 3.13 14.42
C HIS A 83 -27.24 3.42 14.84
N SER A 84 -27.84 2.60 15.72
CA SER A 84 -29.18 2.83 16.24
C SER A 84 -29.24 4.05 17.15
N ARG A 85 -28.22 4.22 18.01
CA ARG A 85 -28.07 5.41 18.86
C ARG A 85 -27.82 6.64 18.01
N LEU A 86 -26.91 6.57 17.05
CA LEU A 86 -26.56 7.67 16.16
C LEU A 86 -27.81 8.17 15.39
N HIS A 87 -28.63 7.24 14.90
CA HIS A 87 -29.86 7.60 14.18
C HIS A 87 -30.89 8.26 15.09
N ARG A 88 -31.02 7.84 16.36
CA ARG A 88 -31.91 8.48 17.34
C ARG A 88 -31.47 9.90 17.72
N GLU A 89 -30.14 10.08 17.93
CA GLU A 89 -29.56 11.36 18.36
C GLU A 89 -29.48 12.36 17.21
N HIS A 90 -29.27 11.90 15.98
CA HIS A 90 -29.04 12.73 14.80
C HIS A 90 -29.75 12.16 13.57
N GLN A 91 -31.09 12.30 13.52
CA GLN A 91 -31.93 11.72 12.46
C GLN A 91 -31.51 12.05 11.02
N GLN A 92 -30.82 13.16 10.80
CA GLN A 92 -30.38 13.62 9.47
C GLN A 92 -28.87 13.39 9.21
N LEU A 93 -28.16 12.80 10.15
CA LEU A 93 -26.72 12.59 10.00
C LEU A 93 -26.45 11.46 8.99
N GLN A 94 -25.92 11.83 7.84
CA GLN A 94 -25.44 10.89 6.83
C GLN A 94 -23.93 10.77 6.94
N LEU A 95 -23.46 9.56 7.25
CA LEU A 95 -22.03 9.25 7.26
C LEU A 95 -21.56 8.85 5.86
N LYS A 96 -20.45 9.45 5.42
CA LYS A 96 -19.75 9.14 4.16
C LYS A 96 -18.42 8.48 4.48
N GLN A 97 -18.10 7.42 3.76
CA GLN A 97 -16.83 6.71 3.88
C GLN A 97 -15.71 7.46 3.18
N PHE A 98 -14.56 7.57 3.83
CA PHE A 98 -13.31 7.97 3.16
C PHE A 98 -12.86 6.89 2.19
N ARG A 99 -12.50 7.28 0.96
CA ARG A 99 -12.22 6.30 -0.09
C ARG A 99 -10.76 6.25 -0.55
N LYS A 100 -10.06 7.37 -0.56
CA LYS A 100 -8.72 7.50 -1.17
C LYS A 100 -7.80 8.35 -0.32
N GLY A 101 -6.50 8.11 -0.47
CA GLY A 101 -5.44 8.92 0.10
C GLY A 101 -4.58 8.16 1.09
N PHE A 102 -3.39 8.70 1.27
CA PHE A 102 -2.44 8.29 2.29
C PHE A 102 -2.36 9.37 3.37
N TYR A 103 -2.05 8.97 4.58
CA TYR A 103 -2.03 9.85 5.76
C TYR A 103 -0.84 9.50 6.64
N ILE A 104 -0.21 10.51 7.20
CA ILE A 104 0.71 10.36 8.34
C ILE A 104 -0.02 10.72 9.63
N ILE A 105 0.53 10.26 10.75
CA ILE A 105 -0.05 10.46 12.08
C ILE A 105 0.91 11.32 12.91
N GLU A 106 0.48 12.51 13.28
CA GLU A 106 1.23 13.39 14.15
C GLU A 106 0.27 14.00 15.21
N ASP A 107 0.60 13.89 16.49
CA ASP A 107 -0.16 14.48 17.62
C ASP A 107 -1.68 14.20 17.56
N ASN A 108 -2.08 12.97 17.28
CA ASN A 108 -3.48 12.57 17.05
C ASN A 108 -4.17 13.26 15.86
N ILE A 109 -3.39 13.77 14.93
CA ILE A 109 -3.88 14.35 13.69
C ILE A 109 -3.48 13.44 12.53
N LEU A 110 -4.45 13.06 11.72
CA LEU A 110 -4.26 12.37 10.44
C LEU A 110 -4.05 13.44 9.35
N LYS A 111 -2.82 13.67 8.97
CA LYS A 111 -2.47 14.64 7.93
C LYS A 111 -2.43 13.96 6.57
N LYS A 112 -3.26 14.45 5.65
CA LYS A 112 -3.33 13.90 4.30
C LYS A 112 -2.05 14.18 3.51
N VAL A 113 -1.48 13.11 2.93
CA VAL A 113 -0.33 13.20 2.02
C VAL A 113 -0.85 13.39 0.59
N ASN A 114 -0.43 14.45 -0.05
CA ASN A 114 -0.73 14.70 -1.47
C ASN A 114 0.47 14.28 -2.31
N ILE A 115 0.24 13.34 -3.22
CA ILE A 115 1.23 12.96 -4.22
C ILE A 115 0.96 13.81 -5.45
N ASN A 116 1.88 14.73 -5.74
CA ASN A 116 1.77 15.54 -6.94
C ASN A 116 2.13 14.70 -8.15
N THR A 117 1.41 14.94 -9.23
CA THR A 117 1.62 14.25 -10.49
C THR A 117 1.73 15.23 -11.63
N ASN A 118 2.62 14.94 -12.58
CA ASN A 118 2.77 15.67 -13.81
C ASN A 118 2.04 14.92 -14.92
N ILE A 119 1.27 15.64 -15.71
CA ILE A 119 0.56 15.11 -16.87
C ILE A 119 1.28 15.57 -18.12
N SER A 120 1.66 14.63 -18.98
CA SER A 120 2.23 14.91 -20.30
C SER A 120 1.39 14.27 -21.39
N VAL A 121 1.06 15.05 -22.40
CA VAL A 121 0.39 14.59 -23.62
C VAL A 121 1.45 14.23 -24.64
N LYS A 122 1.32 13.04 -25.23
CA LYS A 122 2.24 12.53 -26.25
C LYS A 122 1.44 12.08 -27.47
N SER A 123 2.03 12.22 -28.65
CA SER A 123 1.51 11.64 -29.87
C SER A 123 2.36 10.43 -30.27
N ALA A 124 1.73 9.43 -30.84
CA ALA A 124 2.47 8.34 -31.48
C ALA A 124 3.20 8.90 -32.69
N TYR A 125 4.48 8.51 -32.87
CA TYR A 125 5.28 8.91 -34.02
C TYR A 125 5.10 7.90 -35.14
N ASP A 126 4.85 8.42 -36.34
CA ASP A 126 4.83 7.65 -37.58
C ASP A 126 6.23 7.69 -38.19
N THR A 127 6.95 6.58 -38.13
CA THR A 127 8.32 6.47 -38.64
C THR A 127 8.40 6.59 -40.16
N ASP A 128 7.35 6.16 -40.87
CA ASP A 128 7.34 6.12 -42.34
C ASP A 128 7.09 7.52 -42.91
N ASN A 129 6.18 8.25 -42.29
CA ASN A 129 5.83 9.61 -42.70
C ASN A 129 6.58 10.69 -41.91
N ARG A 130 7.41 10.32 -40.95
CA ARG A 130 8.19 11.23 -40.07
C ARG A 130 7.36 12.34 -39.42
N ARG A 131 6.10 12.04 -39.06
CA ARG A 131 5.15 12.96 -38.42
C ARG A 131 4.41 12.28 -37.27
N SER A 132 3.69 13.06 -36.49
CA SER A 132 2.75 12.51 -35.50
C SER A 132 1.65 11.72 -36.23
N LYS A 133 1.28 10.55 -35.70
CA LYS A 133 0.10 9.84 -36.17
C LYS A 133 -1.14 10.61 -35.78
N ASP A 134 -2.00 10.85 -36.77
CA ASP A 134 -3.28 11.49 -36.53
C ASP A 134 -4.13 10.62 -35.58
N GLU A 135 -4.87 11.27 -34.66
CA GLU A 135 -5.78 10.63 -33.69
C GLU A 135 -5.13 9.66 -32.66
N GLN A 136 -3.81 9.60 -32.57
CA GLN A 136 -3.10 8.74 -31.60
C GLN A 136 -2.38 9.57 -30.53
N MET A 137 -3.13 10.45 -29.86
CA MET A 137 -2.65 11.13 -28.67
C MET A 137 -2.94 10.28 -27.43
N TYR A 138 -1.95 10.19 -26.54
CA TYR A 138 -2.11 9.50 -25.26
C TYR A 138 -1.49 10.34 -24.14
N THR A 139 -2.09 10.22 -22.97
CA THR A 139 -1.69 10.98 -21.80
C THR A 139 -0.95 10.07 -20.83
N TYR A 140 0.22 10.51 -20.40
CA TYR A 140 0.94 9.93 -19.27
C TYR A 140 0.79 10.80 -18.04
N GLN A 141 0.46 10.17 -16.93
CA GLN A 141 0.57 10.75 -15.62
C GLN A 141 1.76 10.11 -14.91
N ALA A 142 2.69 10.91 -14.42
CA ALA A 142 3.85 10.47 -13.67
C ALA A 142 3.89 11.17 -12.30
N MET A 143 4.40 10.50 -11.29
CA MET A 143 4.67 11.13 -10.00
C MET A 143 5.71 12.24 -10.19
N GLN A 144 5.55 13.33 -9.43
CA GLN A 144 6.49 14.42 -9.49
C GLN A 144 7.85 13.99 -8.93
N GLN A 145 8.91 14.45 -9.57
CA GLN A 145 10.28 14.28 -9.10
C GLN A 145 10.43 14.80 -7.66
N GLY A 146 11.20 14.11 -6.83
CA GLY A 146 11.41 14.43 -5.42
C GLY A 146 10.36 13.83 -4.47
N THR A 147 9.35 13.12 -4.99
CA THR A 147 8.41 12.37 -4.12
C THR A 147 9.15 11.21 -3.47
N GLN A 148 9.05 11.10 -2.14
CA GLN A 148 9.71 10.06 -1.36
C GLN A 148 8.73 8.96 -0.97
N PHE A 149 9.23 7.73 -0.96
CA PHE A 149 8.48 6.54 -0.58
C PHE A 149 9.31 5.68 0.36
N ALA A 150 8.67 4.99 1.30
CA ALA A 150 9.31 4.01 2.17
C ALA A 150 8.67 2.64 1.99
N PHE A 151 9.49 1.61 1.94
CA PHE A 151 9.09 0.20 1.92
C PHE A 151 10.03 -0.63 2.79
N GLU A 152 9.62 -1.84 3.09
CA GLU A 152 10.44 -2.80 3.81
C GLU A 152 10.70 -4.05 2.97
N VAL A 153 11.80 -4.69 3.25
CA VAL A 153 12.09 -6.05 2.81
C VAL A 153 12.34 -6.89 4.04
N ARG A 154 11.74 -8.05 4.10
CA ARG A 154 11.97 -9.04 5.15
C ARG A 154 12.47 -10.33 4.53
N ALA A 155 13.41 -11.00 5.18
CA ALA A 155 13.84 -12.33 4.82
C ALA A 155 14.07 -13.14 6.11
N ASN A 156 13.91 -14.45 6.01
CA ASN A 156 14.14 -15.36 7.13
C ASN A 156 15.65 -15.64 7.37
N ASP A 157 16.49 -15.19 6.45
CA ASP A 157 17.93 -15.42 6.43
C ASP A 157 18.68 -14.10 6.22
N GLU A 158 19.67 -13.81 7.07
CA GLU A 158 20.46 -12.56 7.03
C GLU A 158 21.32 -12.46 5.76
N ASP A 159 21.86 -13.58 5.26
CA ASP A 159 22.65 -13.59 4.03
C ASP A 159 21.78 -13.27 2.82
N ILE A 160 20.54 -13.77 2.79
CA ILE A 160 19.54 -13.43 1.78
C ILE A 160 19.24 -11.93 1.83
N LEU A 161 18.98 -11.41 3.03
CA LEU A 161 18.65 -9.99 3.22
C LEU A 161 19.82 -9.09 2.76
N ALA A 162 21.07 -9.43 3.12
CA ALA A 162 22.24 -8.67 2.71
C ALA A 162 22.44 -8.66 1.18
N GLN A 163 22.19 -9.79 0.50
CA GLN A 163 22.29 -9.86 -0.95
C GLN A 163 21.20 -9.01 -1.63
N ILE A 164 19.97 -9.02 -1.08
CA ILE A 164 18.87 -8.21 -1.58
C ILE A 164 19.15 -6.73 -1.38
N GLU A 165 19.65 -6.34 -0.20
CA GLU A 165 20.03 -4.96 0.11
C GLU A 165 21.08 -4.44 -0.88
N ASN A 166 22.14 -5.20 -1.12
CA ASN A 166 23.16 -4.85 -2.10
C ASN A 166 22.61 -4.70 -3.52
N ALA A 167 21.62 -5.51 -3.89
CA ALA A 167 20.98 -5.44 -5.20
C ALA A 167 19.99 -4.27 -5.33
N LEU A 168 19.40 -3.83 -4.22
CA LEU A 168 18.43 -2.73 -4.20
C LEU A 168 19.07 -1.36 -4.05
N CYS A 169 20.18 -1.23 -3.31
CA CYS A 169 20.85 0.06 -3.10
C CYS A 169 21.34 0.67 -4.41
N GLY A 170 21.10 1.96 -4.58
CA GLY A 170 21.55 2.74 -5.74
C GLY A 170 20.45 3.14 -6.72
N ILE A 171 20.87 3.44 -7.95
CA ILE A 171 19.98 4.01 -8.97
C ILE A 171 19.36 2.90 -9.82
N HIS A 172 18.03 2.92 -9.92
CA HIS A 172 17.25 1.97 -10.68
C HIS A 172 16.22 2.65 -11.57
N SER A 173 15.57 1.85 -12.41
CA SER A 173 14.46 2.30 -13.25
C SER A 173 13.26 1.39 -13.04
N ILE A 174 12.16 1.94 -12.55
CA ILE A 174 10.91 1.23 -12.25
C ILE A 174 9.73 1.80 -13.05
N GLY A 175 8.64 1.04 -13.08
CA GLY A 175 7.41 1.47 -13.71
C GLY A 175 7.43 1.45 -15.24
N ARG A 176 6.48 2.17 -15.83
CA ARG A 176 6.28 2.23 -17.28
C ARG A 176 7.16 3.32 -17.91
N SER A 177 7.59 3.09 -19.17
CA SER A 177 8.49 4.00 -19.91
C SER A 177 9.83 4.29 -19.22
N ARG A 178 10.28 3.37 -18.39
CA ARG A 178 11.50 3.45 -17.57
C ARG A 178 12.81 3.60 -18.36
N THR A 179 12.79 3.32 -19.65
CA THR A 179 13.99 3.42 -20.51
C THR A 179 14.08 4.76 -21.25
N ALA A 180 13.00 5.55 -21.27
CA ALA A 180 12.92 6.74 -22.08
C ALA A 180 12.90 8.03 -21.26
N GLN A 181 11.98 8.20 -20.31
CA GLN A 181 11.74 9.50 -19.70
C GLN A 181 11.39 9.47 -18.21
N TYR A 182 10.83 8.36 -17.71
CA TYR A 182 10.29 8.27 -16.36
C TYR A 182 10.91 7.11 -15.57
N GLY A 183 10.61 7.08 -14.27
CA GLY A 183 10.84 5.94 -13.40
C GLY A 183 12.27 5.79 -12.91
N ARG A 184 13.14 6.79 -13.06
CA ARG A 184 14.44 6.79 -12.39
C ARG A 184 14.22 6.99 -10.89
N VAL A 185 14.72 6.07 -10.09
CA VAL A 185 14.62 6.09 -8.64
C VAL A 185 16.00 5.80 -8.04
N GLU A 186 16.24 6.31 -6.86
CA GLU A 186 17.36 5.92 -6.04
C GLU A 186 16.83 5.30 -4.74
N ILE A 187 17.41 4.16 -4.39
CA ILE A 187 17.05 3.39 -3.21
C ILE A 187 18.21 3.44 -2.22
N THR A 188 17.91 3.85 -0.99
CA THR A 188 18.85 3.88 0.13
C THR A 188 18.26 3.11 1.31
N VAL A 189 19.12 2.59 2.17
CA VAL A 189 18.69 1.98 3.43
C VAL A 189 18.60 3.08 4.49
N ASP A 190 17.44 3.14 5.15
CA ASP A 190 17.18 4.08 6.24
C ASP A 190 16.13 3.48 7.19
N SER A 191 15.99 4.07 8.37
CA SER A 191 14.93 3.72 9.31
C SER A 191 13.74 4.68 9.16
N TYR A 192 12.54 4.16 9.35
CA TYR A 192 11.33 4.96 9.36
C TYR A 192 10.34 4.50 10.43
N GLN A 193 9.43 5.39 10.80
CA GLN A 193 8.35 5.08 11.72
C GLN A 193 7.12 4.61 10.96
N GLU A 194 6.52 3.54 11.46
CA GLU A 194 5.24 3.03 11.00
C GLU A 194 4.38 2.55 12.16
N PRO A 195 3.05 2.49 11.99
CA PRO A 195 2.17 1.90 12.99
C PRO A 195 2.49 0.43 13.21
N VAL A 196 2.49 0.03 14.48
CA VAL A 196 2.75 -1.34 14.90
C VAL A 196 1.48 -2.00 15.44
N SER A 197 1.44 -3.32 15.36
CA SER A 197 0.38 -4.12 15.97
C SER A 197 0.38 -3.97 17.49
N GLN A 198 -0.83 -3.90 18.08
CA GLN A 198 -1.01 -3.86 19.52
C GLN A 198 -1.48 -5.22 20.03
N PRO A 199 -1.16 -5.57 21.28
CA PRO A 199 -1.59 -6.83 21.90
C PRO A 199 -3.12 -7.00 21.85
N ILE A 200 -3.55 -8.25 21.79
CA ILE A 200 -4.97 -8.62 21.90
C ILE A 200 -5.35 -8.62 23.37
N THR A 201 -6.15 -7.66 23.79
CA THR A 201 -6.64 -7.51 25.17
C THR A 201 -8.13 -7.75 25.31
N SER A 202 -8.84 -8.00 24.22
CA SER A 202 -10.28 -8.25 24.19
C SER A 202 -10.62 -9.35 23.19
N SER A 203 -11.82 -9.89 23.28
CA SER A 203 -12.33 -10.88 22.31
C SER A 203 -12.51 -10.29 20.90
N LYS A 204 -12.72 -8.98 20.77
CA LYS A 204 -12.79 -8.31 19.47
C LYS A 204 -11.41 -7.80 19.05
N VAL A 205 -10.98 -8.25 17.89
CA VAL A 205 -9.68 -7.93 17.28
C VAL A 205 -9.92 -7.21 15.97
N VAL A 206 -9.24 -6.09 15.78
CA VAL A 206 -9.29 -5.30 14.55
C VAL A 206 -8.07 -5.61 13.71
N VAL A 207 -8.27 -6.04 12.46
CA VAL A 207 -7.22 -6.32 11.49
C VAL A 207 -7.28 -5.27 10.39
N TYR A 208 -6.23 -4.48 10.27
CA TYR A 208 -6.09 -3.49 9.23
C TYR A 208 -5.15 -4.02 8.13
N ALA A 209 -5.60 -3.98 6.88
CA ALA A 209 -4.82 -4.36 5.71
C ALA A 209 -3.87 -3.22 5.32
N ASP A 210 -2.60 -3.30 5.68
CA ASP A 210 -1.59 -2.31 5.31
C ASP A 210 -1.17 -2.45 3.83
N SER A 211 -1.15 -3.68 3.32
CA SER A 211 -1.03 -3.97 1.89
C SER A 211 -2.28 -4.65 1.35
N ARG A 212 -2.30 -4.92 0.05
CA ARG A 212 -3.33 -5.74 -0.58
C ARG A 212 -3.27 -7.15 -0.06
N LEU A 213 -4.43 -7.80 0.10
CA LEU A 213 -4.54 -9.19 0.57
C LEU A 213 -5.16 -10.05 -0.53
N VAL A 214 -4.57 -11.20 -0.77
CA VAL A 214 -5.13 -12.23 -1.66
C VAL A 214 -5.30 -13.51 -0.89
N PHE A 215 -6.52 -14.01 -0.86
CA PHE A 215 -6.85 -15.31 -0.27
C PHE A 215 -7.30 -16.27 -1.36
N ILE A 216 -6.96 -17.53 -1.18
CA ILE A 216 -7.26 -18.62 -2.12
C ILE A 216 -8.12 -19.63 -1.40
N ASP A 217 -9.26 -19.95 -1.96
CA ASP A 217 -10.16 -20.94 -1.39
C ASP A 217 -9.68 -22.39 -1.63
N GLN A 218 -10.43 -23.36 -1.11
CA GLN A 218 -10.14 -24.79 -1.26
C GLN A 218 -10.14 -25.28 -2.72
N TYR A 219 -10.70 -24.50 -3.65
CA TYR A 219 -10.72 -24.81 -5.09
C TYR A 219 -9.62 -24.08 -5.86
N SER A 220 -8.67 -23.47 -5.16
CA SER A 220 -7.59 -22.64 -5.73
C SER A 220 -8.09 -21.40 -6.48
N LEU A 221 -9.24 -20.87 -6.09
CA LEU A 221 -9.81 -19.64 -6.64
C LEU A 221 -9.63 -18.47 -5.66
N PRO A 222 -9.40 -17.24 -6.15
CA PRO A 222 -9.38 -16.07 -5.28
C PRO A 222 -10.71 -15.88 -4.57
N THR A 223 -10.67 -15.67 -3.25
CA THR A 223 -11.85 -15.37 -2.45
C THR A 223 -11.78 -13.99 -1.83
N MET A 224 -12.95 -13.32 -1.77
CA MET A 224 -13.13 -12.04 -1.08
C MET A 224 -13.73 -12.24 0.33
N GLN A 225 -13.96 -13.48 0.72
CA GLN A 225 -14.51 -13.85 2.01
C GLN A 225 -13.55 -14.80 2.73
N PRO A 226 -12.42 -14.28 3.26
CA PRO A 226 -11.51 -15.10 4.05
C PRO A 226 -12.18 -15.56 5.35
N THR A 227 -11.62 -16.59 5.95
CA THR A 227 -11.93 -17.02 7.31
C THR A 227 -11.08 -16.25 8.33
N ALA A 228 -11.36 -16.38 9.62
CA ALA A 228 -10.50 -15.83 10.66
C ALA A 228 -9.11 -16.49 10.67
N GLU A 229 -9.05 -17.79 10.36
CA GLU A 229 -7.81 -18.55 10.23
C GLU A 229 -6.94 -18.05 9.08
N ASP A 230 -7.54 -17.65 7.95
CA ASP A 230 -6.82 -17.00 6.85
C ASP A 230 -6.16 -15.67 7.28
N LEU A 231 -6.73 -15.00 8.29
CA LEU A 231 -6.16 -13.81 8.92
C LEU A 231 -5.19 -14.14 10.06
N GLY A 232 -4.90 -15.43 10.32
CA GLY A 232 -4.03 -15.88 11.40
C GLY A 232 -4.65 -15.77 12.79
N LEU A 233 -5.99 -15.74 12.87
CA LEU A 233 -6.75 -15.62 14.12
C LEU A 233 -7.70 -16.81 14.28
N ASN A 234 -8.04 -17.14 15.54
CA ASN A 234 -9.03 -18.18 15.83
C ASN A 234 -10.35 -17.53 16.24
N GLY A 235 -11.40 -17.67 15.41
CA GLY A 235 -12.68 -17.06 15.68
C GLY A 235 -13.56 -16.85 14.45
N ASN A 236 -14.39 -15.83 14.48
CA ASN A 236 -15.30 -15.50 13.39
C ASN A 236 -15.16 -14.05 12.95
N ILE A 237 -15.18 -13.79 11.66
CA ILE A 237 -15.20 -12.42 11.12
C ILE A 237 -16.62 -11.85 11.30
N LEU A 238 -16.71 -10.71 11.94
CA LEU A 238 -17.94 -9.94 12.08
C LEU A 238 -18.14 -9.07 10.83
N TRP A 239 -18.77 -9.63 9.81
CA TRP A 239 -18.92 -8.98 8.49
C TRP A 239 -19.74 -7.68 8.54
N ASN A 240 -20.69 -7.56 9.45
CA ASN A 240 -21.49 -6.35 9.68
C ASN A 240 -20.67 -5.20 10.27
N GLU A 241 -19.56 -5.49 10.94
CA GLU A 241 -18.65 -4.53 11.53
C GLU A 241 -17.41 -4.29 10.62
N SER A 242 -17.10 -5.22 9.72
CA SER A 242 -15.96 -5.16 8.82
C SER A 242 -16.22 -4.23 7.64
N GLN A 243 -15.17 -3.56 7.16
CA GLN A 243 -15.25 -2.66 6.01
C GLN A 243 -14.14 -2.98 5.03
N ILE A 244 -14.49 -3.64 3.93
CA ILE A 244 -13.54 -4.06 2.91
C ILE A 244 -13.77 -3.35 1.59
N ARG A 245 -12.70 -3.25 0.81
CA ARG A 245 -12.69 -2.87 -0.60
C ARG A 245 -11.96 -3.93 -1.39
N THR A 246 -12.27 -4.07 -2.64
CA THR A 246 -11.67 -5.08 -3.51
C THR A 246 -10.82 -4.43 -4.59
N PHE A 247 -9.88 -5.19 -5.15
CA PHE A 247 -9.09 -4.81 -6.30
C PHE A 247 -9.00 -5.97 -7.28
N GLN A 248 -8.67 -5.62 -8.52
CA GLN A 248 -8.27 -6.55 -9.58
C GLN A 248 -7.11 -5.94 -10.33
N TYR A 249 -6.09 -6.72 -10.59
CA TYR A 249 -4.89 -6.27 -11.26
C TYR A 249 -4.17 -7.42 -11.94
N ALA A 250 -3.70 -7.21 -13.16
CA ALA A 250 -2.88 -8.16 -13.89
C ALA A 250 -1.40 -7.74 -13.80
N PRO A 251 -0.50 -8.57 -13.22
CA PRO A 251 0.92 -8.30 -13.24
C PRO A 251 1.51 -8.48 -14.64
N TRP A 252 2.46 -7.62 -15.02
CA TRP A 252 3.21 -7.77 -16.25
C TRP A 252 4.42 -8.68 -16.05
N ASN A 253 4.48 -9.76 -16.80
CA ASN A 253 5.64 -10.66 -16.80
C ASN A 253 6.67 -10.21 -17.83
N GLY A 254 7.75 -9.60 -17.37
CA GLY A 254 8.80 -9.07 -18.25
C GLY A 254 9.58 -10.14 -19.03
N LYS A 255 9.62 -11.39 -18.56
CA LYS A 255 10.29 -12.51 -19.25
C LYS A 255 9.41 -13.06 -20.38
N ARG A 256 8.13 -13.23 -20.13
CA ARG A 256 7.15 -13.71 -21.12
C ARG A 256 6.65 -12.60 -22.05
N GLN A 257 6.85 -11.33 -21.66
CA GLN A 257 6.33 -10.13 -22.35
C GLN A 257 4.81 -10.14 -22.53
N GLU A 258 4.10 -10.69 -21.56
CA GLU A 258 2.65 -10.76 -21.51
C GLU A 258 2.11 -10.52 -20.11
N TRP A 259 0.81 -10.31 -19.98
CA TRP A 259 0.14 -10.20 -18.71
C TRP A 259 -0.02 -11.58 -18.07
N ASP A 260 0.29 -11.68 -16.80
CA ASP A 260 0.00 -12.85 -15.99
C ASP A 260 -1.48 -12.91 -15.62
N ARG A 261 -1.86 -14.00 -14.94
CA ARG A 261 -3.21 -14.19 -14.40
C ARG A 261 -3.58 -13.04 -13.47
N ASP A 262 -4.82 -12.57 -13.59
CA ASP A 262 -5.35 -11.51 -12.72
C ASP A 262 -5.28 -11.91 -11.25
N HIS A 263 -4.72 -11.03 -10.43
CA HIS A 263 -4.85 -11.07 -8.99
C HIS A 263 -6.10 -10.31 -8.58
N CYS A 264 -7.02 -11.01 -7.93
CA CYS A 264 -8.22 -10.43 -7.33
C CYS A 264 -8.12 -10.59 -5.82
N GLY A 265 -8.49 -9.55 -5.07
CA GLY A 265 -8.36 -9.61 -3.63
C GLY A 265 -8.92 -8.38 -2.94
N ILE A 266 -8.47 -8.18 -1.72
CA ILE A 266 -8.92 -7.14 -0.81
C ILE A 266 -7.91 -6.00 -0.83
N GLU A 267 -8.39 -4.78 -1.10
CA GLU A 267 -7.56 -3.59 -1.26
C GLU A 267 -7.02 -3.11 0.10
N LYS A 268 -5.82 -2.53 0.09
CA LYS A 268 -5.19 -1.91 1.27
C LYS A 268 -6.11 -0.86 1.91
N GLY A 269 -6.03 -0.73 3.21
CA GLY A 269 -6.93 0.11 4.00
C GLY A 269 -8.23 -0.59 4.40
N SER A 270 -8.49 -1.81 3.95
CA SER A 270 -9.61 -2.62 4.43
C SER A 270 -9.45 -2.98 5.90
N VAL A 271 -10.56 -3.10 6.62
CA VAL A 271 -10.58 -3.36 8.05
C VAL A 271 -11.52 -4.52 8.31
N PHE A 272 -11.01 -5.56 8.96
CA PHE A 272 -11.80 -6.67 9.48
C PHE A 272 -11.95 -6.54 10.98
N VAL A 273 -13.09 -6.96 11.47
CA VAL A 273 -13.35 -7.15 12.90
C VAL A 273 -13.57 -8.64 13.13
N VAL A 274 -12.76 -9.23 13.98
CA VAL A 274 -12.79 -10.66 14.29
C VAL A 274 -13.16 -10.83 15.75
N GLU A 275 -14.15 -11.69 16.02
CA GLU A 275 -14.45 -12.14 17.36
C GLU A 275 -13.65 -13.41 17.64
N CYS A 276 -12.57 -13.26 18.40
CA CYS A 276 -11.65 -14.35 18.72
C CYS A 276 -12.20 -15.21 19.86
N ALA A 277 -12.10 -16.53 19.70
CA ALA A 277 -12.44 -17.49 20.73
C ALA A 277 -11.34 -17.58 21.81
N GLU A 278 -10.08 -17.40 21.42
CA GLU A 278 -8.90 -17.50 22.28
C GLU A 278 -7.89 -16.40 21.95
N CYS A 279 -7.08 -16.02 22.94
CA CYS A 279 -5.98 -15.10 22.73
C CYS A 279 -4.86 -15.78 21.92
N VAL A 280 -4.39 -15.15 20.86
CA VAL A 280 -3.26 -15.62 20.05
C VAL A 280 -1.97 -15.06 20.66
N GLU A 281 -0.99 -15.93 20.93
CA GLU A 281 0.30 -15.54 21.52
C GLU A 281 1.14 -14.71 20.52
N THR A 282 1.12 -15.10 19.24
CA THR A 282 1.88 -14.44 18.19
C THR A 282 0.95 -13.70 17.24
N LEU A 283 1.14 -12.38 17.13
CA LEU A 283 0.34 -11.56 16.23
C LEU A 283 0.74 -11.81 14.77
N PRO A 284 -0.22 -12.09 13.87
CA PRO A 284 0.07 -12.19 12.45
C PRO A 284 0.55 -10.85 11.89
N SER A 285 1.56 -10.88 11.04
CA SER A 285 2.06 -9.70 10.33
C SER A 285 1.94 -9.82 8.82
N LEU A 286 1.95 -11.05 8.31
CA LEU A 286 1.74 -11.40 6.91
C LEU A 286 0.70 -12.51 6.81
N VAL A 287 -0.27 -12.36 5.91
CA VAL A 287 -1.37 -13.30 5.71
C VAL A 287 -1.66 -13.48 4.22
N GLY A 288 -2.25 -14.62 3.86
CA GLY A 288 -2.68 -14.91 2.49
C GLY A 288 -1.54 -15.24 1.52
N ALA A 289 -1.78 -15.06 0.24
CA ALA A 289 -0.91 -15.44 -0.86
C ALA A 289 -0.12 -14.25 -1.44
N TYR A 290 0.92 -14.55 -2.23
CA TYR A 290 1.77 -13.61 -2.94
C TYR A 290 2.52 -12.61 -2.04
N THR A 291 2.89 -13.03 -0.84
CA THR A 291 3.61 -12.17 0.12
C THR A 291 4.94 -11.68 -0.44
N ASN A 292 5.63 -12.49 -1.24
CA ASN A 292 6.85 -12.10 -1.94
C ASN A 292 6.66 -10.94 -2.94
N GLU A 293 5.43 -10.66 -3.38
CA GLU A 293 5.09 -9.57 -4.29
C GLU A 293 4.58 -8.29 -3.58
N GLY A 294 4.59 -8.27 -2.23
CA GLY A 294 4.15 -7.14 -1.42
C GLY A 294 2.72 -7.22 -0.90
N PHE A 295 2.07 -8.36 -1.08
CA PHE A 295 0.75 -8.62 -0.52
C PHE A 295 0.84 -9.15 0.91
N GLY A 296 -0.26 -9.07 1.64
CA GLY A 296 -0.43 -9.81 2.89
C GLY A 296 -0.12 -9.05 4.17
N LYS A 297 0.50 -7.86 4.14
CA LYS A 297 0.83 -7.13 5.38
C LYS A 297 -0.42 -6.66 6.10
N VAL A 298 -0.52 -7.01 7.38
CA VAL A 298 -1.60 -6.59 8.28
C VAL A 298 -1.06 -5.97 9.57
N ILE A 299 -1.86 -5.12 10.18
CA ILE A 299 -1.59 -4.52 11.50
C ILE A 299 -2.78 -4.85 12.40
N ILE A 300 -2.50 -5.47 13.54
CA ILE A 300 -3.49 -5.87 14.53
C ILE A 300 -3.73 -4.74 15.53
N ASN A 301 -4.99 -4.42 15.78
CA ASN A 301 -5.43 -3.41 16.74
C ASN A 301 -4.68 -2.06 16.62
N PRO A 302 -4.52 -1.49 15.41
CA PRO A 302 -3.72 -0.28 15.26
C PRO A 302 -4.31 0.88 16.07
N THR A 303 -3.45 1.68 16.68
CA THR A 303 -3.85 2.80 17.54
C THR A 303 -4.72 3.83 16.83
N PHE A 304 -4.53 4.02 15.52
CA PHE A 304 -5.32 4.96 14.74
C PHE A 304 -6.80 4.52 14.52
N LEU A 305 -7.15 3.28 14.86
CA LEU A 305 -8.54 2.79 14.85
C LEU A 305 -9.16 2.76 16.27
N GLN A 306 -8.70 3.63 17.16
CA GLN A 306 -9.27 3.78 18.49
C GLN A 306 -10.26 4.95 18.56
N ALA A 307 -11.38 4.74 19.25
CA ALA A 307 -12.37 5.78 19.51
C ALA A 307 -12.10 6.51 20.84
N LYS A 308 -12.63 7.72 20.95
CA LYS A 308 -12.67 8.44 22.23
C LYS A 308 -13.59 7.71 23.19
N GLN A 309 -13.20 7.68 24.45
CA GLN A 309 -14.05 7.14 25.52
C GLN A 309 -15.36 7.93 25.60
N GLU A 310 -16.43 7.24 25.97
CA GLU A 310 -17.79 7.80 26.17
C GLU A 310 -18.44 8.42 24.92
N THR A 311 -17.81 8.33 23.75
CA THR A 311 -18.42 8.77 22.50
C THR A 311 -19.01 7.59 21.73
N ASN A 312 -19.93 7.88 20.83
CA ASN A 312 -20.50 6.88 19.94
C ASN A 312 -19.58 6.68 18.71
N GLY A 313 -18.44 6.03 18.90
CA GLY A 313 -17.51 5.66 17.81
C GLY A 313 -16.75 6.83 17.19
N GLN A 314 -16.71 8.01 17.81
CA GLN A 314 -15.91 9.12 17.32
C GLN A 314 -14.42 8.81 17.53
N SER A 315 -13.63 8.96 16.48
CA SER A 315 -12.18 8.71 16.51
C SER A 315 -11.44 9.62 17.47
N LEU A 316 -10.37 9.10 18.08
CA LEU A 316 -9.39 9.91 18.82
C LEU A 316 -8.70 10.93 17.92
N TYR A 317 -8.59 10.61 16.62
CA TYR A 317 -7.85 11.40 15.65
C TYR A 317 -8.75 12.42 14.96
N GLN A 318 -8.13 13.53 14.56
CA GLN A 318 -8.76 14.57 13.75
C GLN A 318 -8.08 14.60 12.37
N LEU A 319 -8.78 15.08 11.37
CA LEU A 319 -8.18 15.35 10.07
C LEU A 319 -7.44 16.68 10.09
N GLY A 320 -6.24 16.69 9.51
CA GLY A 320 -5.42 17.87 9.31
C GLY A 320 -4.86 17.94 7.90
N LYS A 321 -4.27 19.09 7.58
CA LYS A 321 -3.53 19.30 6.34
C LYS A 321 -2.04 19.35 6.67
N LEU A 322 -1.21 18.80 5.80
CA LEU A 322 0.22 19.07 5.81
C LEU A 322 0.45 20.54 5.47
N ASN A 323 1.36 21.19 6.19
CA ASN A 323 1.81 22.52 5.83
C ASN A 323 2.53 22.44 4.48
N SER A 324 2.40 23.47 3.64
CA SER A 324 3.01 23.52 2.32
C SER A 324 4.53 23.30 2.34
N ASN A 325 5.19 23.66 3.45
CA ASN A 325 6.63 23.48 3.66
C ASN A 325 7.01 22.02 4.07
N GLU A 326 6.08 21.22 4.54
CA GLU A 326 6.32 19.82 4.95
C GLU A 326 6.23 18.86 3.75
N GLN A 327 5.60 19.28 2.66
CA GLN A 327 5.37 18.42 1.49
C GLN A 327 6.61 18.15 0.64
N TYR A 328 7.66 18.96 0.77
CA TYR A 328 8.86 18.87 -0.06
C TYR A 328 10.11 19.33 0.69
N VAL A 329 10.66 18.47 1.54
CA VAL A 329 12.05 18.66 1.96
C VAL A 329 12.94 17.88 0.98
N ILE A 330 13.33 18.51 -0.11
CA ILE A 330 14.44 18.02 -0.93
C ILE A 330 15.70 18.27 -0.09
N ARG A 331 16.12 17.28 0.67
CA ARG A 331 17.45 17.32 1.32
C ARG A 331 18.47 16.85 0.31
N TYR A 332 19.09 17.79 -0.39
CA TYR A 332 20.35 17.54 -1.05
C TYR A 332 21.43 17.36 0.03
N HIS A 333 21.77 16.16 0.36
CA HIS A 333 23.04 15.90 1.02
C HIS A 333 24.11 15.80 -0.07
N HIS A 334 24.89 16.85 -0.25
CA HIS A 334 26.18 16.78 -0.92
C HIS A 334 27.11 15.93 -0.03
N ILE A 335 27.19 14.64 -0.34
CA ILE A 335 28.28 13.79 0.10
C ILE A 335 29.13 13.59 -1.16
N GLY A 336 30.39 14.05 -1.10
CA GLY A 336 31.26 14.16 -2.26
C GLY A 336 31.32 12.89 -3.12
N GLU A 337 31.28 13.12 -4.42
CA GLU A 337 31.52 12.21 -5.57
C GLU A 337 30.64 10.98 -5.76
N CYS A 338 29.63 10.74 -4.95
CA CYS A 338 28.53 9.82 -5.26
C CYS A 338 27.22 10.51 -4.92
N ASP A 339 26.49 10.96 -5.93
CA ASP A 339 25.13 11.46 -5.75
C ASP A 339 24.23 10.37 -5.21
N ARG A 340 24.00 10.38 -3.91
CA ARG A 340 23.04 9.49 -3.23
C ARG A 340 21.77 10.28 -3.01
N ALA A 341 20.75 10.02 -3.77
CA ALA A 341 19.44 10.61 -3.59
C ALA A 341 18.44 9.55 -3.13
N LEU A 342 17.54 9.90 -2.24
CA LEU A 342 16.36 9.13 -1.81
C LEU A 342 15.45 8.82 -3.03
N ILE A 343 14.51 7.90 -2.93
CA ILE A 343 13.61 7.53 -4.04
C ILE A 343 13.01 8.78 -4.68
N GLN A 344 13.47 9.14 -5.83
CA GLN A 344 13.00 10.27 -6.66
C GLN A 344 12.09 9.80 -7.78
#